data_2bf7fbd5dc721221df0f720f32cd155e
#
_entry.id   2bf7fbd5dc721221df0f720f32cd155e
#
_cell.length_a   1.000
_cell.length_b   1.000
_cell.length_c   1.000
_cell.angle_alpha   90.00
_cell.angle_beta   90.00
_cell.angle_gamma   90.00
#
_symmetry.space_group_name_H-M   'P 1'
#
loop_
_entity.id
_entity.type
_entity.pdbx_description
1 polymer ?
#
loop_
_entity_poly.entity_id
_entity_poly.type
_entity_poly.pdbx_seq_one_letter_code
_entity_poly.pdbx_strand_id
1 'polypeptide(L)'
;MALFDPVMSEHLRKIRNEETHVHYLGKHIQNELIDILANAIKEEILRNARAAKYFSIILDSTPDVSHVEQMTVIIRFVQVDEDNAVIAVREHFLGYVPLQETTGAFMAETILEEFKKMDLCIDNLRGQGYDNGSNMKGKHNGVQKKILQRNPRALFVPCSAHTLNLVVNDAASCCLETTNFSGLIQKLYVFFSASTHRCDVLKRHVQSLTVKPLSETRWESRIDALKPIRYQIGDIYDALTEMATDSTLLGSSGNSTRAEA
;
A
#
# COMPACT_ATOMS: atom_id res chain seq x y z
N MET A 1 24.74 -5.49 -16.60
CA MET A 1 25.37 -4.43 -17.45
C MET A 1 26.76 -4.84 -17.94
N ALA A 2 27.72 -5.16 -17.06
CA ALA A 2 29.08 -5.49 -17.49
C ALA A 2 29.21 -6.64 -18.53
N LEU A 3 28.26 -7.56 -18.61
CA LEU A 3 28.24 -8.62 -19.61
C LEU A 3 27.96 -8.14 -21.04
N PHE A 4 27.43 -6.94 -21.20
CA PHE A 4 26.99 -6.40 -22.49
C PHE A 4 27.75 -5.13 -22.91
N ASP A 5 28.60 -4.58 -22.04
CA ASP A 5 29.37 -3.37 -22.30
C ASP A 5 30.88 -3.65 -22.14
N PRO A 6 31.67 -3.65 -23.24
CA PRO A 6 33.10 -3.89 -23.19
C PRO A 6 33.86 -2.83 -22.35
N VAL A 7 33.43 -1.57 -22.34
CA VAL A 7 34.07 -0.50 -21.58
C VAL A 7 33.89 -0.76 -20.09
N MET A 8 32.67 -1.13 -19.67
CA MET A 8 32.39 -1.48 -18.28
C MET A 8 33.13 -2.75 -17.85
N SER A 9 33.22 -3.75 -18.73
CA SER A 9 33.98 -4.99 -18.46
C SER A 9 35.45 -4.69 -18.22
N GLU A 10 36.07 -3.85 -19.04
CA GLU A 10 37.46 -3.46 -18.89
C GLU A 10 37.66 -2.58 -17.63
N HIS A 11 36.74 -1.70 -17.32
CA HIS A 11 36.78 -0.93 -16.09
C HIS A 11 36.74 -1.80 -14.85
N LEU A 12 35.84 -2.79 -14.81
CA LEU A 12 35.74 -3.77 -13.72
C LEU A 12 36.99 -4.64 -13.62
N ARG A 13 37.62 -4.99 -14.76
CA ARG A 13 38.91 -5.70 -14.77
C ARG A 13 40.01 -4.87 -14.10
N LYS A 14 40.11 -3.60 -14.44
CA LYS A 14 41.11 -2.68 -13.85
C LYS A 14 40.91 -2.48 -12.35
N ILE A 15 39.66 -2.38 -11.89
CA ILE A 15 39.35 -2.31 -10.45
C ILE A 15 39.75 -3.58 -9.74
N ARG A 16 39.45 -4.74 -10.31
CA ARG A 16 39.75 -6.05 -9.72
C ARG A 16 41.26 -6.31 -9.64
N ASN A 17 42.02 -5.78 -10.59
CA ASN A 17 43.48 -5.89 -10.63
C ASN A 17 44.19 -4.77 -9.87
N GLU A 18 43.45 -3.90 -9.14
CA GLU A 18 44.00 -2.76 -8.42
C GLU A 18 44.73 -1.73 -9.34
N GLU A 19 44.45 -1.78 -10.66
CA GLU A 19 45.02 -0.83 -11.63
C GLU A 19 44.39 0.57 -11.56
N THR A 20 43.27 0.71 -10.85
CA THR A 20 42.58 1.98 -10.56
C THR A 20 41.94 1.98 -9.19
N HIS A 21 42.11 3.08 -8.48
CA HIS A 21 41.44 3.33 -7.20
C HIS A 21 40.16 4.16 -7.35
N VAL A 22 39.92 4.74 -8.53
CA VAL A 22 38.72 5.51 -8.82
C VAL A 22 37.69 4.59 -9.45
N HIS A 23 36.68 4.24 -8.70
CA HIS A 23 35.56 3.43 -9.18
C HIS A 23 34.21 4.08 -8.81
N TYR A 24 33.28 4.03 -9.75
CA TYR A 24 31.93 4.59 -9.59
C TYR A 24 30.93 3.55 -9.05
N LEU A 25 31.39 2.56 -8.26
CA LEU A 25 30.58 1.46 -7.74
C LEU A 25 30.06 1.70 -6.32
N GLY A 26 30.42 2.83 -5.69
CA GLY A 26 29.96 3.19 -4.35
C GLY A 26 28.46 3.48 -4.32
N LYS A 27 27.80 3.15 -3.20
CA LYS A 27 26.35 3.37 -3.04
C LYS A 27 25.93 4.83 -3.25
N HIS A 28 26.77 5.79 -2.90
CA HIS A 28 26.49 7.22 -3.10
C HIS A 28 26.41 7.58 -4.57
N ILE A 29 27.34 7.11 -5.38
CA ILE A 29 27.33 7.33 -6.83
C ILE A 29 26.13 6.63 -7.48
N GLN A 30 25.79 5.41 -7.03
CA GLN A 30 24.62 4.71 -7.52
C GLN A 30 23.32 5.47 -7.20
N ASN A 31 23.18 5.98 -5.97
CA ASN A 31 22.02 6.79 -5.59
C ASN A 31 21.96 8.09 -6.39
N GLU A 32 23.08 8.80 -6.57
CA GLU A 32 23.16 10.01 -7.39
C GLU A 32 22.72 9.76 -8.84
N LEU A 33 23.17 8.66 -9.44
CA LEU A 33 22.73 8.26 -10.78
C LEU A 33 21.23 7.93 -10.84
N ILE A 34 20.72 7.25 -9.83
CA ILE A 34 19.29 6.95 -9.70
C ILE A 34 18.49 8.25 -9.60
N ASP A 35 18.94 9.20 -8.77
CA ASP A 35 18.28 10.49 -8.58
C ASP A 35 18.30 11.32 -9.87
N ILE A 36 19.42 11.36 -10.60
CA ILE A 36 19.51 12.05 -11.89
C ILE A 36 18.52 11.47 -12.89
N LEU A 37 18.48 10.14 -13.03
CA LEU A 37 17.57 9.46 -13.96
C LEU A 37 16.10 9.66 -13.54
N ALA A 38 15.80 9.51 -12.26
CA ALA A 38 14.45 9.69 -11.72
C ALA A 38 13.95 11.13 -11.95
N ASN A 39 14.79 12.13 -11.69
CA ASN A 39 14.45 13.52 -11.91
C ASN A 39 14.27 13.83 -13.40
N ALA A 40 15.10 13.29 -14.28
CA ALA A 40 14.96 13.46 -15.73
C ALA A 40 13.62 12.89 -16.24
N ILE A 41 13.25 11.69 -15.79
CA ILE A 41 11.96 11.07 -16.12
C ILE A 41 10.80 11.90 -15.58
N LYS A 42 10.88 12.33 -14.32
CA LYS A 42 9.83 13.14 -13.67
C LYS A 42 9.62 14.46 -14.41
N GLU A 43 10.69 15.16 -14.78
CA GLU A 43 10.59 16.42 -15.53
C GLU A 43 10.00 16.22 -16.93
N GLU A 44 10.30 15.12 -17.61
CA GLU A 44 9.68 14.78 -18.89
C GLU A 44 8.17 14.54 -18.75
N ILE A 45 7.74 13.79 -17.71
CA ILE A 45 6.32 13.57 -17.40
C ILE A 45 5.63 14.90 -17.11
N LEU A 46 6.25 15.76 -16.29
CA LEU A 46 5.67 17.05 -15.91
C LEU A 46 5.61 18.01 -17.11
N ARG A 47 6.59 17.98 -17.99
CA ARG A 47 6.56 18.75 -19.25
C ARG A 47 5.35 18.36 -20.10
N ASN A 48 5.12 17.08 -20.28
CA ASN A 48 3.97 16.56 -21.04
C ASN A 48 2.64 16.88 -20.37
N ALA A 49 2.56 16.78 -19.04
CA ALA A 49 1.36 17.13 -18.27
C ALA A 49 1.03 18.63 -18.36
N ARG A 50 2.05 19.50 -18.31
CA ARG A 50 1.90 20.95 -18.48
C ARG A 50 1.45 21.30 -19.90
N ALA A 51 2.01 20.63 -20.92
CA ALA A 51 1.58 20.78 -22.32
C ALA A 51 0.13 20.35 -22.52
N ALA A 52 -0.32 19.26 -21.89
CA ALA A 52 -1.71 18.81 -21.91
C ALA A 52 -2.67 19.77 -21.19
N LYS A 53 -2.16 20.69 -20.36
CA LYS A 53 -2.86 21.66 -19.54
C LYS A 53 -3.78 21.05 -18.47
N TYR A 54 -4.71 20.17 -18.86
CA TYR A 54 -5.67 19.56 -17.92
C TYR A 54 -5.18 18.21 -17.45
N PHE A 55 -5.25 18.00 -16.16
CA PHE A 55 -4.79 16.76 -15.52
C PHE A 55 -5.72 16.33 -14.38
N SER A 56 -5.55 15.12 -13.96
CA SER A 56 -6.16 14.52 -12.76
C SER A 56 -5.08 13.89 -11.90
N ILE A 57 -5.34 13.76 -10.61
CA ILE A 57 -4.46 13.06 -9.66
C ILE A 57 -5.13 11.82 -9.12
N ILE A 58 -4.31 10.82 -8.84
CA ILE A 58 -4.70 9.62 -8.09
C ILE A 58 -3.75 9.55 -6.89
N LEU A 59 -4.33 9.45 -5.69
CA LEU A 59 -3.61 9.41 -4.43
C LEU A 59 -3.93 8.11 -3.69
N ASP A 60 -2.92 7.55 -3.05
CA ASP A 60 -3.07 6.43 -2.11
C ASP A 60 -2.02 6.58 -1.02
N SER A 61 -2.35 6.26 0.21
CA SER A 61 -1.40 6.35 1.32
C SER A 61 -1.26 5.01 2.03
N THR A 62 -0.02 4.65 2.33
CA THR A 62 0.32 3.45 3.08
C THR A 62 1.53 3.70 3.96
N PRO A 63 1.57 3.15 5.19
CA PRO A 63 2.78 3.20 6.00
C PRO A 63 3.88 2.35 5.37
N ASP A 64 5.10 2.85 5.38
CA ASP A 64 6.28 2.08 5.01
C ASP A 64 6.76 1.17 6.15
N VAL A 65 7.85 0.44 5.92
CA VAL A 65 8.43 -0.49 6.91
C VAL A 65 8.90 0.24 8.18
N SER A 66 9.22 1.53 8.09
CA SER A 66 9.62 2.39 9.21
C SER A 66 8.44 3.08 9.91
N HIS A 67 7.21 2.71 9.56
CA HIS A 67 5.97 3.30 10.04
C HIS A 67 5.78 4.80 9.70
N VAL A 68 6.46 5.26 8.64
CA VAL A 68 6.20 6.58 8.06
C VAL A 68 5.13 6.44 6.99
N GLU A 69 4.07 7.23 7.10
CA GLU A 69 3.01 7.25 6.09
C GLU A 69 3.54 7.87 4.80
N GLN A 70 3.40 7.15 3.69
CA GLN A 70 3.85 7.55 2.36
C GLN A 70 2.65 7.74 1.44
N MET A 71 2.46 8.94 0.93
CA MET A 71 1.42 9.22 -0.05
C MET A 71 1.97 9.05 -1.47
N THR A 72 1.42 8.08 -2.18
CA THR A 72 1.67 7.87 -3.61
C THR A 72 0.97 8.96 -4.42
N VAL A 73 1.68 9.57 -5.35
CA VAL A 73 1.13 10.57 -6.27
C VAL A 73 1.24 10.08 -7.70
N ILE A 74 0.10 9.90 -8.35
CA ILE A 74 0.01 9.55 -9.78
C ILE A 74 -0.69 10.70 -10.49
N ILE A 75 -0.15 11.12 -11.63
CA ILE A 75 -0.77 12.10 -12.51
C ILE A 75 -1.37 11.39 -13.73
N ARG A 76 -2.55 11.84 -14.13
CA ARG A 76 -3.24 11.36 -15.34
C ARG A 76 -3.59 12.55 -16.21
N PHE A 77 -3.25 12.48 -17.50
CA PHE A 77 -3.56 13.50 -18.48
C PHE A 77 -3.79 12.89 -19.87
N VAL A 78 -4.29 13.69 -20.79
CA VAL A 78 -4.49 13.28 -22.21
C VAL A 78 -3.34 13.84 -23.02
N GLN A 79 -2.59 12.95 -23.64
CA GLN A 79 -1.55 13.30 -24.61
C GLN A 79 -2.16 13.27 -26.01
N VAL A 80 -1.96 14.35 -26.73
CA VAL A 80 -2.33 14.44 -28.15
C VAL A 80 -1.04 14.44 -28.97
N ASP A 81 -0.91 13.47 -29.84
CA ASP A 81 0.15 13.43 -30.84
C ASP A 81 -0.43 13.95 -32.15
N GLU A 82 -0.09 15.20 -32.48
CA GLU A 82 -0.63 15.89 -33.66
C GLU A 82 -0.15 15.25 -34.96
N ASP A 83 1.07 14.69 -34.97
CA ASP A 83 1.69 14.09 -36.15
C ASP A 83 0.99 12.76 -36.55
N ASN A 84 0.56 12.00 -35.57
CA ASN A 84 -0.08 10.68 -35.77
C ASN A 84 -1.58 10.67 -35.53
N ALA A 85 -2.19 11.79 -35.17
CA ALA A 85 -3.61 11.92 -34.78
C ALA A 85 -4.00 10.94 -33.64
N VAL A 86 -3.05 10.59 -32.78
CA VAL A 86 -3.28 9.67 -31.66
C VAL A 86 -3.60 10.46 -30.40
N ILE A 87 -4.75 10.12 -29.80
CA ILE A 87 -5.14 10.64 -28.48
C ILE A 87 -4.99 9.49 -27.48
N ALA A 88 -4.14 9.68 -26.47
CA ALA A 88 -3.89 8.67 -25.47
C ALA A 88 -4.04 9.23 -24.05
N VAL A 89 -4.71 8.46 -23.18
CA VAL A 89 -4.69 8.72 -21.74
C VAL A 89 -3.40 8.16 -21.18
N ARG A 90 -2.64 9.02 -20.48
CA ARG A 90 -1.38 8.65 -19.84
C ARG A 90 -1.53 8.75 -18.33
N GLU A 91 -1.03 7.73 -17.64
CA GLU A 91 -0.91 7.69 -16.19
C GLU A 91 0.55 7.48 -15.82
N HIS A 92 1.07 8.33 -14.94
CA HIS A 92 2.48 8.27 -14.54
C HIS A 92 2.62 8.47 -13.04
N PHE A 93 3.44 7.62 -12.43
CA PHE A 93 3.86 7.77 -11.06
C PHE A 93 4.85 8.94 -10.94
N LEU A 94 4.58 9.87 -10.01
CA LEU A 94 5.44 11.04 -9.75
C LEU A 94 6.35 10.88 -8.55
N GLY A 95 6.01 10.00 -7.62
CA GLY A 95 6.79 9.75 -6.43
C GLY A 95 5.95 9.48 -5.19
N TYR A 96 6.66 9.28 -4.10
CA TYR A 96 6.11 9.20 -2.75
C TYR A 96 6.32 10.52 -2.03
N VAL A 97 5.35 10.94 -1.25
CA VAL A 97 5.41 12.12 -0.39
C VAL A 97 5.23 11.65 1.05
N PRO A 98 6.25 11.79 1.91
CA PRO A 98 6.11 11.41 3.31
C PRO A 98 5.13 12.34 4.02
N LEU A 99 4.23 11.76 4.80
CA LEU A 99 3.21 12.48 5.57
C LEU A 99 3.57 12.42 7.06
N GLN A 100 3.58 13.58 7.70
CA GLN A 100 3.74 13.69 9.16
C GLN A 100 2.41 13.48 9.89
N GLU A 101 1.30 13.80 9.21
CA GLU A 101 -0.05 13.64 9.71
C GLU A 101 -0.96 13.08 8.62
N THR A 102 -1.93 12.27 9.03
CA THR A 102 -2.93 11.66 8.13
C THR A 102 -4.26 12.42 8.14
N THR A 103 -4.31 13.65 8.66
CA THR A 103 -5.52 14.47 8.58
C THR A 103 -5.76 14.95 7.16
N GLY A 104 -7.02 14.95 6.71
CA GLY A 104 -7.36 15.38 5.36
C GLY A 104 -6.94 16.83 5.04
N ALA A 105 -6.87 17.70 6.06
CA ALA A 105 -6.40 19.07 5.89
C ALA A 105 -4.88 19.10 5.61
N PHE A 106 -4.09 18.40 6.40
CA PHE A 106 -2.64 18.31 6.22
C PHE A 106 -2.29 17.68 4.87
N MET A 107 -2.94 16.57 4.52
CA MET A 107 -2.72 15.89 3.23
C MET A 107 -3.05 16.81 2.05
N ALA A 108 -4.15 17.57 2.12
CA ALA A 108 -4.53 18.51 1.07
C ALA A 108 -3.52 19.65 0.90
N GLU A 109 -3.04 20.25 2.01
CA GLU A 109 -2.00 21.30 1.94
C GLU A 109 -0.68 20.73 1.39
N THR A 110 -0.27 19.53 1.83
CA THR A 110 0.92 18.84 1.30
C THR A 110 0.83 18.66 -0.22
N ILE A 111 -0.32 18.21 -0.75
CA ILE A 111 -0.52 18.06 -2.20
C ILE A 111 -0.46 19.41 -2.93
N LEU A 112 -1.02 20.46 -2.35
CA LEU A 112 -0.97 21.80 -2.95
C LEU A 112 0.46 22.36 -2.97
N GLU A 113 1.26 22.05 -1.97
CA GLU A 113 2.68 22.38 -1.94
C GLU A 113 3.47 21.60 -3.01
N GLU A 114 3.19 20.31 -3.17
CA GLU A 114 3.79 19.48 -4.22
C GLU A 114 3.42 20.01 -5.62
N PHE A 115 2.18 20.45 -5.84
CA PHE A 115 1.80 21.08 -7.10
C PHE A 115 2.61 22.34 -7.39
N LYS A 116 2.87 23.17 -6.39
CA LYS A 116 3.72 24.36 -6.55
C LYS A 116 5.17 23.98 -6.93
N LYS A 117 5.75 22.96 -6.26
CA LYS A 117 7.09 22.45 -6.58
C LYS A 117 7.19 21.89 -8.00
N MET A 118 6.11 21.28 -8.48
CA MET A 118 6.02 20.68 -9.81
C MET A 118 5.53 21.65 -10.90
N ASP A 119 5.32 22.92 -10.57
CA ASP A 119 4.75 23.93 -11.47
C ASP A 119 3.43 23.47 -12.11
N LEU A 120 2.56 22.87 -11.31
CA LEU A 120 1.23 22.43 -11.72
C LEU A 120 0.15 23.37 -11.15
N CYS A 121 -0.59 24.04 -12.04
CA CYS A 121 -1.65 24.94 -11.63
C CYS A 121 -2.89 24.18 -11.15
N ILE A 122 -3.32 24.39 -9.91
CA ILE A 122 -4.52 23.76 -9.34
C ILE A 122 -5.79 24.05 -10.17
N ASP A 123 -5.87 25.20 -10.85
CA ASP A 123 -7.01 25.55 -11.72
C ASP A 123 -7.15 24.66 -12.93
N ASN A 124 -6.11 23.94 -13.30
CA ASN A 124 -6.11 22.97 -14.40
C ASN A 124 -6.45 21.54 -13.95
N LEU A 125 -6.55 21.29 -12.65
CA LEU A 125 -6.98 20.00 -12.12
C LEU A 125 -8.45 19.73 -12.49
N ARG A 126 -8.74 18.57 -13.08
CA ARG A 126 -10.10 18.17 -13.52
C ARG A 126 -10.62 16.95 -12.78
N GLY A 127 -9.75 16.16 -12.17
CA GLY A 127 -10.14 14.97 -11.45
C GLY A 127 -9.25 14.69 -10.25
N GLN A 128 -9.83 14.08 -9.24
CA GLN A 128 -9.15 13.60 -8.05
C GLN A 128 -9.69 12.20 -7.72
N GLY A 129 -8.81 11.21 -7.67
CA GLY A 129 -9.15 9.80 -7.45
C GLY A 129 -8.41 9.24 -6.24
N TYR A 130 -9.14 8.63 -5.30
CA TYR A 130 -8.58 7.97 -4.12
C TYR A 130 -9.66 7.12 -3.44
N ASP A 131 -9.30 6.47 -2.35
CA ASP A 131 -10.20 5.60 -1.62
C ASP A 131 -11.35 6.36 -0.91
N ASN A 132 -12.25 5.60 -0.27
CA ASN A 132 -13.38 6.17 0.47
C ASN A 132 -13.06 6.45 1.95
N GLY A 133 -11.79 6.40 2.35
CA GLY A 133 -11.35 6.71 3.70
C GLY A 133 -11.86 8.08 4.18
N SER A 134 -12.16 8.20 5.47
CA SER A 134 -12.72 9.45 6.03
C SER A 134 -11.78 10.65 5.85
N ASN A 135 -10.47 10.43 5.87
CA ASN A 135 -9.46 11.46 5.65
C ASN A 135 -9.44 11.94 4.18
N MET A 136 -9.78 11.06 3.25
CA MET A 136 -9.81 11.34 1.82
C MET A 136 -11.18 11.91 1.40
N LYS A 137 -12.28 11.19 1.64
CA LYS A 137 -13.64 11.53 1.17
C LYS A 137 -14.44 12.41 2.14
N GLY A 138 -14.00 12.62 3.39
CA GLY A 138 -14.78 13.28 4.43
C GLY A 138 -15.46 14.59 3.98
N LYS A 139 -16.77 14.71 4.24
CA LYS A 139 -17.62 15.81 3.75
C LYS A 139 -17.18 17.20 4.23
N HIS A 140 -16.49 17.29 5.37
CA HIS A 140 -16.11 18.56 5.99
C HIS A 140 -14.62 18.83 5.89
N ASN A 141 -13.78 17.85 6.23
CA ASN A 141 -12.33 18.02 6.38
C ASN A 141 -11.50 17.05 5.54
N GLY A 142 -12.11 16.22 4.70
CA GLY A 142 -11.38 15.32 3.80
C GLY A 142 -10.64 16.08 2.69
N VAL A 143 -9.62 15.43 2.12
CA VAL A 143 -8.84 15.95 0.98
C VAL A 143 -9.77 16.41 -0.15
N GLN A 144 -10.78 15.59 -0.49
CA GLN A 144 -11.79 15.93 -1.49
C GLN A 144 -12.39 17.31 -1.29
N LYS A 145 -12.86 17.58 -0.08
CA LYS A 145 -13.52 18.86 0.23
C LYS A 145 -12.56 20.02 0.14
N LYS A 146 -11.34 19.87 0.63
CA LYS A 146 -10.31 20.91 0.58
C LYS A 146 -9.89 21.26 -0.84
N ILE A 147 -9.71 20.25 -1.70
CA ILE A 147 -9.40 20.46 -3.12
C ILE A 147 -10.57 21.13 -3.83
N LEU A 148 -11.82 20.68 -3.62
CA LEU A 148 -13.01 21.29 -4.21
C LEU A 148 -13.24 22.74 -3.79
N GLN A 149 -12.85 23.13 -2.58
CA GLN A 149 -12.90 24.52 -2.13
C GLN A 149 -11.94 25.42 -2.91
N ARG A 150 -10.82 24.88 -3.38
CA ARG A 150 -9.82 25.59 -4.21
C ARG A 150 -10.19 25.55 -5.69
N ASN A 151 -10.64 24.40 -6.17
CA ASN A 151 -11.04 24.21 -7.56
C ASN A 151 -12.32 23.34 -7.66
N PRO A 152 -13.50 23.96 -7.82
CA PRO A 152 -14.77 23.22 -7.92
C PRO A 152 -14.88 22.29 -9.13
N ARG A 153 -13.98 22.42 -10.11
CA ARG A 153 -13.95 21.58 -11.34
C ARG A 153 -13.17 20.28 -11.18
N ALA A 154 -12.50 20.05 -10.06
CA ALA A 154 -11.77 18.82 -9.75
C ALA A 154 -12.74 17.73 -9.29
N LEU A 155 -13.37 17.02 -10.23
CA LEU A 155 -14.35 15.98 -9.93
C LEU A 155 -13.72 14.84 -9.12
N PHE A 156 -14.37 14.43 -8.05
CA PHE A 156 -13.95 13.28 -7.27
C PHE A 156 -14.46 11.98 -7.87
N VAL A 157 -13.56 11.02 -8.06
CA VAL A 157 -13.87 9.66 -8.50
C VAL A 157 -13.36 8.70 -7.43
N PRO A 158 -14.26 7.98 -6.74
CA PRO A 158 -13.85 7.01 -5.73
C PRO A 158 -13.13 5.81 -6.37
N CYS A 159 -12.19 5.22 -5.64
CA CYS A 159 -11.51 3.99 -6.05
C CYS A 159 -12.53 2.86 -6.22
N SER A 160 -12.66 2.34 -7.44
CA SER A 160 -13.62 1.27 -7.76
C SER A 160 -13.29 -0.03 -7.02
N ALA A 161 -12.01 -0.37 -6.89
CA ALA A 161 -11.58 -1.58 -6.18
C ALA A 161 -11.96 -1.50 -4.68
N HIS A 162 -11.70 -0.36 -4.03
CA HIS A 162 -12.12 -0.13 -2.65
C HIS A 162 -13.64 -0.18 -2.49
N THR A 163 -14.38 0.48 -3.39
CA THR A 163 -15.85 0.47 -3.39
C THR A 163 -16.39 -0.95 -3.55
N LEU A 164 -15.82 -1.74 -4.48
CA LEU A 164 -16.21 -3.14 -4.67
C LEU A 164 -15.97 -3.97 -3.40
N ASN A 165 -14.82 -3.81 -2.75
CA ASN A 165 -14.53 -4.50 -1.48
C ASN A 165 -15.57 -4.16 -0.41
N LEU A 166 -15.97 -2.90 -0.27
CA LEU A 166 -17.02 -2.49 0.67
C LEU A 166 -18.37 -3.15 0.33
N VAL A 167 -18.78 -3.12 -0.93
CA VAL A 167 -20.04 -3.76 -1.38
C VAL A 167 -20.06 -5.26 -1.09
N VAL A 168 -18.95 -5.96 -1.36
CA VAL A 168 -18.86 -7.40 -1.07
C VAL A 168 -18.88 -7.66 0.42
N ASN A 169 -18.26 -6.83 1.24
CA ASN A 169 -18.31 -6.93 2.69
C ASN A 169 -19.72 -6.69 3.22
N ASP A 170 -20.41 -5.67 2.72
CA ASP A 170 -21.80 -5.38 3.10
C ASP A 170 -22.73 -6.54 2.71
N ALA A 171 -22.58 -7.08 1.51
CA ALA A 171 -23.35 -8.25 1.06
C ALA A 171 -23.09 -9.49 1.93
N ALA A 172 -21.84 -9.75 2.30
CA ALA A 172 -21.49 -10.85 3.21
C ALA A 172 -22.07 -10.65 4.62
N SER A 173 -22.15 -9.41 5.09
CA SER A 173 -22.66 -9.06 6.42
C SER A 173 -24.19 -9.13 6.53
N CYS A 174 -24.92 -9.22 5.42
CA CYS A 174 -26.36 -9.45 5.43
C CYS A 174 -26.75 -10.86 5.88
N CYS A 175 -25.83 -11.82 5.87
CA CYS A 175 -26.06 -13.21 6.31
C CYS A 175 -25.48 -13.41 7.71
N LEU A 176 -26.35 -13.80 8.66
CA LEU A 176 -25.96 -14.00 10.05
C LEU A 176 -24.90 -15.10 10.19
N GLU A 177 -25.03 -16.17 9.43
CA GLU A 177 -24.10 -17.31 9.42
C GLU A 177 -22.71 -16.85 8.97
N THR A 178 -22.63 -16.02 7.93
CA THR A 178 -21.37 -15.46 7.43
C THR A 178 -20.73 -14.52 8.45
N THR A 179 -21.54 -13.72 9.13
CA THR A 179 -21.06 -12.81 10.18
C THR A 179 -20.52 -13.60 11.38
N ASN A 180 -21.25 -14.62 11.85
CA ASN A 180 -20.82 -15.48 12.94
C ASN A 180 -19.55 -16.25 12.60
N PHE A 181 -19.47 -16.80 11.39
CA PHE A 181 -18.30 -17.50 10.90
C PHE A 181 -17.08 -16.57 10.80
N SER A 182 -17.24 -15.38 10.25
CA SER A 182 -16.17 -14.36 10.19
C SER A 182 -15.71 -13.96 11.60
N GLY A 183 -16.65 -13.82 12.54
CA GLY A 183 -16.35 -13.56 13.94
C GLY A 183 -15.54 -14.68 14.59
N LEU A 184 -15.84 -15.95 14.28
CA LEU A 184 -15.06 -17.09 14.74
C LEU A 184 -13.63 -17.07 14.21
N ILE A 185 -13.43 -16.79 12.92
CA ILE A 185 -12.10 -16.68 12.31
C ILE A 185 -11.28 -15.59 12.99
N GLN A 186 -11.89 -14.43 13.21
CA GLN A 186 -11.22 -13.31 13.89
C GLN A 186 -10.86 -13.65 15.33
N LYS A 187 -11.75 -14.34 16.07
CA LYS A 187 -11.48 -14.83 17.42
C LYS A 187 -10.30 -15.81 17.44
N LEU A 188 -10.24 -16.73 16.49
CA LEU A 188 -9.13 -17.68 16.34
C LEU A 188 -7.80 -16.98 16.15
N TYR A 189 -7.76 -15.99 15.26
CA TYR A 189 -6.56 -15.15 15.06
C TYR A 189 -6.15 -14.43 16.37
N VAL A 190 -7.10 -13.74 17.01
CA VAL A 190 -6.85 -13.00 18.25
C VAL A 190 -6.36 -13.94 19.35
N PHE A 191 -6.95 -15.13 19.48
CA PHE A 191 -6.55 -16.12 20.47
C PHE A 191 -5.08 -16.51 20.32
N PHE A 192 -4.64 -16.90 19.13
CA PHE A 192 -3.26 -17.32 18.91
C PHE A 192 -2.26 -16.16 18.90
N SER A 193 -2.66 -14.97 18.44
CA SER A 193 -1.80 -13.79 18.39
C SER A 193 -1.60 -13.08 19.73
N ALA A 194 -2.46 -13.35 20.72
CA ALA A 194 -2.41 -12.70 22.03
C ALA A 194 -1.20 -13.11 22.91
N SER A 195 -0.53 -14.21 22.57
CA SER A 195 0.61 -14.71 23.38
C SER A 195 1.63 -15.43 22.49
N THR A 196 2.90 -15.22 22.78
CA THR A 196 3.99 -15.95 22.12
C THR A 196 3.86 -17.46 22.29
N HIS A 197 3.50 -17.89 23.49
CA HIS A 197 3.28 -19.32 23.78
C HIS A 197 2.16 -19.92 22.92
N ARG A 198 1.00 -19.26 22.83
CA ARG A 198 -0.11 -19.71 21.96
C ARG A 198 0.30 -19.74 20.49
N CYS A 199 1.05 -18.73 20.05
CA CYS A 199 1.59 -18.68 18.69
C CYS A 199 2.57 -19.82 18.41
N ASP A 200 3.41 -20.19 19.37
CA ASP A 200 4.39 -21.27 19.23
C ASP A 200 3.70 -22.65 19.21
N VAL A 201 2.64 -22.84 20.02
CA VAL A 201 1.81 -24.06 19.94
C VAL A 201 1.20 -24.19 18.53
N LEU A 202 0.57 -23.14 18.02
CA LEU A 202 0.01 -23.15 16.67
C LEU A 202 1.06 -23.51 15.63
N LYS A 203 2.26 -22.89 15.67
CA LYS A 203 3.34 -23.13 14.70
C LYS A 203 3.91 -24.56 14.73
N ARG A 204 3.78 -25.24 15.85
CA ARG A 204 4.18 -26.67 15.93
C ARG A 204 3.25 -27.60 15.17
N HIS A 205 1.96 -27.29 15.18
CA HIS A 205 0.93 -28.08 14.49
C HIS A 205 0.77 -27.65 13.03
N VAL A 206 0.75 -26.33 12.77
CA VAL A 206 0.49 -25.76 11.44
C VAL A 206 1.79 -25.41 10.74
N GLN A 207 2.17 -26.20 9.74
CA GLN A 207 3.49 -26.09 9.08
C GLN A 207 3.54 -25.14 7.89
N SER A 208 2.40 -24.84 7.23
CA SER A 208 2.43 -24.14 5.93
C SER A 208 1.67 -22.82 5.90
N LEU A 209 0.48 -22.74 6.50
CA LEU A 209 -0.38 -21.56 6.45
C LEU A 209 -0.70 -21.07 7.85
N THR A 210 -0.30 -19.87 8.21
CA THR A 210 -0.62 -19.26 9.51
C THR A 210 -1.98 -18.59 9.47
N VAL A 211 -2.70 -18.56 10.62
CA VAL A 211 -3.94 -17.79 10.76
C VAL A 211 -3.64 -16.30 10.59
N LYS A 212 -4.54 -15.60 9.90
CA LYS A 212 -4.42 -14.18 9.58
C LYS A 212 -5.65 -13.41 10.04
N PRO A 213 -5.53 -12.10 10.35
CA PRO A 213 -6.68 -11.28 10.69
C PRO A 213 -7.57 -11.05 9.47
N LEU A 214 -8.84 -10.82 9.71
CA LEU A 214 -9.77 -10.33 8.71
C LEU A 214 -9.59 -8.82 8.53
N SER A 215 -9.68 -8.33 7.28
CA SER A 215 -9.76 -6.91 6.97
C SER A 215 -11.15 -6.57 6.45
N GLU A 216 -11.69 -5.44 6.89
CA GLU A 216 -12.98 -4.94 6.42
C GLU A 216 -12.88 -4.28 5.04
N THR A 217 -11.70 -3.83 4.66
CA THR A 217 -11.48 -3.05 3.44
C THR A 217 -10.84 -3.84 2.30
N ARG A 218 -10.35 -5.08 2.57
CA ARG A 218 -9.65 -5.91 1.57
C ARG A 218 -10.23 -7.31 1.55
N TRP A 219 -10.98 -7.63 0.49
CA TRP A 219 -11.57 -8.97 0.33
C TRP A 219 -10.51 -10.07 0.23
N GLU A 220 -9.38 -9.80 -0.41
CA GLU A 220 -8.28 -10.75 -0.51
C GLU A 220 -7.78 -11.23 0.87
N SER A 221 -7.75 -10.35 1.86
CA SER A 221 -7.36 -10.73 3.22
C SER A 221 -8.33 -11.72 3.87
N ARG A 222 -9.62 -11.68 3.48
CA ARG A 222 -10.60 -12.68 3.91
C ARG A 222 -10.30 -14.05 3.31
N ILE A 223 -9.96 -14.09 2.02
CA ILE A 223 -9.53 -15.34 1.35
C ILE A 223 -8.29 -15.89 2.04
N ASP A 224 -7.32 -15.06 2.33
CA ASP A 224 -6.08 -15.45 2.99
C ASP A 224 -6.28 -15.91 4.44
N ALA A 225 -7.23 -15.34 5.16
CA ALA A 225 -7.61 -15.79 6.50
C ALA A 225 -8.38 -17.12 6.47
N LEU A 226 -9.13 -17.40 5.39
CA LEU A 226 -9.87 -18.65 5.20
C LEU A 226 -9.02 -19.83 4.78
N LYS A 227 -7.94 -19.61 4.02
CA LYS A 227 -7.06 -20.69 3.52
C LYS A 227 -6.53 -21.61 4.62
N PRO A 228 -5.96 -21.12 5.74
CA PRO A 228 -5.52 -21.97 6.84
C PRO A 228 -6.63 -22.85 7.39
N ILE A 229 -7.80 -22.28 7.58
CA ILE A 229 -8.96 -23.01 8.16
C ILE A 229 -9.44 -24.07 7.19
N ARG A 230 -9.54 -23.75 5.90
CA ARG A 230 -10.00 -24.71 4.90
C ARG A 230 -9.07 -25.91 4.73
N TYR A 231 -7.76 -25.69 4.77
CA TYR A 231 -6.78 -26.71 4.41
C TYR A 231 -6.07 -27.37 5.60
N GLN A 232 -6.17 -26.78 6.81
CA GLN A 232 -5.44 -27.23 8.00
C GLN A 232 -6.33 -27.21 9.25
N ILE A 233 -7.65 -27.43 9.10
CA ILE A 233 -8.58 -27.39 10.23
C ILE A 233 -8.24 -28.44 11.30
N GLY A 234 -7.74 -29.63 10.90
CA GLY A 234 -7.29 -30.67 11.82
C GLY A 234 -6.12 -30.20 12.68
N ASP A 235 -5.09 -29.63 12.05
CA ASP A 235 -3.89 -29.14 12.76
C ASP A 235 -4.25 -27.99 13.73
N ILE A 236 -5.18 -27.11 13.32
CA ILE A 236 -5.67 -26.03 14.17
C ILE A 236 -6.46 -26.59 15.36
N TYR A 237 -7.28 -27.62 15.14
CA TYR A 237 -8.02 -28.32 16.19
C TYR A 237 -7.07 -28.99 17.19
N ASP A 238 -6.01 -29.64 16.71
CA ASP A 238 -5.02 -30.26 17.56
C ASP A 238 -4.26 -29.23 18.41
N ALA A 239 -3.92 -28.08 17.82
CA ALA A 239 -3.32 -26.95 18.56
C ALA A 239 -4.24 -26.40 19.66
N LEU A 240 -5.54 -26.25 19.38
CA LEU A 240 -6.53 -25.85 20.38
C LEU A 240 -6.70 -26.90 21.48
N THR A 241 -6.73 -28.18 21.12
CA THR A 241 -6.84 -29.30 22.07
C THR A 241 -5.62 -29.36 22.99
N GLU A 242 -4.40 -29.16 22.45
CA GLU A 242 -3.20 -29.05 23.26
C GLU A 242 -3.33 -27.91 24.28
N MET A 243 -3.75 -26.72 23.84
CA MET A 243 -3.95 -25.55 24.72
C MET A 243 -5.02 -25.81 25.79
N ALA A 244 -6.14 -26.47 25.44
CA ALA A 244 -7.21 -26.80 26.40
C ALA A 244 -6.78 -27.81 27.47
N THR A 245 -5.86 -28.71 27.12
CA THR A 245 -5.38 -29.79 28.02
C THR A 245 -4.05 -29.46 28.71
N ASP A 246 -3.43 -28.34 28.40
CA ASP A 246 -2.11 -27.97 28.94
C ASP A 246 -2.18 -27.75 30.46
N SER A 247 -1.65 -28.72 31.22
CA SER A 247 -1.59 -28.67 32.67
C SER A 247 -0.49 -27.71 33.20
N THR A 248 0.39 -27.21 32.36
CA THR A 248 1.46 -26.28 32.76
C THR A 248 0.96 -24.85 32.89
N LEU A 249 -0.20 -24.52 32.33
CA LEU A 249 -0.84 -23.22 32.46
C LEU A 249 -1.45 -23.07 33.87
N LEU A 250 -0.71 -22.41 34.74
CA LEU A 250 -1.08 -22.15 36.12
C LEU A 250 -1.68 -20.74 36.30
N GLY A 251 -2.63 -20.62 37.24
CA GLY A 251 -3.26 -19.34 37.61
C GLY A 251 -4.49 -18.96 36.79
N SER A 252 -5.06 -17.78 37.06
CA SER A 252 -6.30 -17.29 36.45
C SER A 252 -6.17 -17.09 34.94
N SER A 253 -5.05 -16.59 34.48
CA SER A 253 -4.75 -16.40 33.05
C SER A 253 -4.67 -17.73 32.27
N GLY A 254 -4.03 -18.76 32.86
CA GLY A 254 -3.96 -20.09 32.25
C GLY A 254 -5.32 -20.79 32.19
N ASN A 255 -6.14 -20.65 33.24
CA ASN A 255 -7.50 -21.19 33.27
C ASN A 255 -8.38 -20.51 32.19
N SER A 256 -8.26 -19.19 32.00
CA SER A 256 -8.97 -18.47 30.94
C SER A 256 -8.55 -18.99 29.57
N THR A 257 -7.25 -19.17 29.34
CA THR A 257 -6.72 -19.69 28.07
C THR A 257 -7.28 -21.09 27.74
N ARG A 258 -7.35 -22.00 28.72
CA ARG A 258 -7.92 -23.35 28.55
C ARG A 258 -9.40 -23.32 28.25
N ALA A 259 -10.15 -22.39 28.84
CA ALA A 259 -11.59 -22.24 28.60
C ALA A 259 -11.91 -21.61 27.24
N GLU A 260 -10.99 -20.83 26.68
CA GLU A 260 -11.13 -20.20 25.37
C GLU A 260 -10.74 -21.12 24.20
N ALA A 261 -9.80 -22.06 24.42
CA ALA A 261 -9.35 -23.03 23.44
C ALA A 261 -10.36 -24.16 23.21
#